data_4ecb3e064c17ae03c4f923ed4b2db817
#
_entry.id   4ecb3e064c17ae03c4f923ed4b2db817
#
_cell.length_a   1.000
_cell.length_b   1.000
_cell.length_c   1.000
_cell.angle_alpha   90.00
_cell.angle_beta   90.00
_cell.angle_gamma   90.00
#
_symmetry.space_group_name_H-M   'P 1'
#
loop_
_entity.id
_entity.type
_entity.pdbx_description
1 polymer ?
#
loop_
_entity_poly.entity_id
_entity_poly.type
_entity_poly.pdbx_seq_one_letter_code
_entity_poly.pdbx_strand_id
1 'polypeptide(L)'
;GQTYVYQDPSLGVNGNKGSVWGMVGDKLIDNGIYDNVVFSNCGVGGKNISELNREPIISFLINNYKSLTNKFGKVDGILFHQGESDNNLSRTRKYYIEFVKFLEILKDNGIEIPIYLSRVSSCEKKTKTNYELIDIQNKLINDFEIIKKGPNTDLLVGKKYRHYGCHF
;
A
#
# COMPACT_ATOMS: atom_id res chain seq x y z
N GLY A 1 13.22 10.22 -13.55
CA GLY A 1 11.89 9.85 -14.01
C GLY A 1 11.12 11.04 -14.54
N GLN A 2 10.19 10.81 -15.45
CA GLN A 2 9.30 11.85 -15.94
C GLN A 2 8.10 11.98 -14.99
N THR A 3 7.55 13.18 -14.86
CA THR A 3 6.31 13.47 -14.12
C THR A 3 5.21 13.71 -15.13
N TYR A 4 4.06 13.10 -14.92
CA TYR A 4 2.90 13.23 -15.78
C TYR A 4 1.73 13.79 -14.97
N VAL A 5 0.81 14.49 -15.64
CA VAL A 5 -0.50 14.80 -15.05
C VAL A 5 -1.19 13.48 -14.73
N TYR A 6 -1.87 13.42 -13.59
CA TYR A 6 -2.59 12.22 -13.20
C TYR A 6 -3.62 11.84 -14.27
N GLN A 7 -3.64 10.57 -14.63
CA GLN A 7 -4.64 9.98 -15.52
C GLN A 7 -4.86 8.51 -15.18
N ASP A 8 -6.03 8.00 -15.49
CA ASP A 8 -6.34 6.57 -15.38
C ASP A 8 -6.21 5.88 -16.74
N PRO A 9 -5.68 4.66 -16.78
CA PRO A 9 -5.03 3.94 -15.69
C PRO A 9 -3.70 4.59 -15.28
N SER A 10 -3.41 4.59 -13.98
CA SER A 10 -2.16 5.15 -13.46
C SER A 10 -0.95 4.42 -14.04
N LEU A 11 0.09 5.17 -14.39
CA LEU A 11 1.33 4.58 -14.89
C LEU A 11 2.02 3.71 -13.82
N GLY A 12 2.57 2.58 -14.23
CA GLY A 12 3.33 1.67 -13.36
C GLY A 12 2.48 0.67 -12.56
N VAL A 13 1.18 0.58 -12.82
CA VAL A 13 0.30 -0.43 -12.20
C VAL A 13 -0.04 -1.57 -13.18
N ASN A 14 -0.41 -2.74 -12.64
CA ASN A 14 -0.85 -3.90 -13.42
C ASN A 14 -2.31 -3.78 -13.89
N GLY A 15 -3.01 -2.69 -13.57
CA GLY A 15 -4.41 -2.47 -13.89
C GLY A 15 -4.60 -1.63 -15.15
N ASN A 16 -5.78 -1.76 -15.76
CA ASN A 16 -6.21 -0.99 -16.93
C ASN A 16 -7.46 -0.15 -16.65
N LYS A 17 -7.77 0.09 -15.38
CA LYS A 17 -8.97 0.84 -14.93
C LYS A 17 -8.57 1.96 -13.98
N GLY A 18 -9.57 2.74 -13.55
CA GLY A 18 -9.39 3.84 -12.61
C GLY A 18 -8.82 3.42 -11.26
N SER A 19 -8.26 4.36 -10.55
CA SER A 19 -7.74 4.19 -9.20
C SER A 19 -8.23 5.30 -8.27
N VAL A 20 -8.04 5.10 -6.96
CA VAL A 20 -8.43 6.09 -5.94
C VAL A 20 -7.48 7.29 -5.87
N TRP A 21 -6.29 7.20 -6.48
CA TRP A 21 -5.20 8.13 -6.21
C TRP A 21 -5.47 9.55 -6.69
N GLY A 22 -6.14 9.73 -7.83
CA GLY A 22 -6.57 11.05 -8.29
C GLY A 22 -7.45 11.76 -7.27
N MET A 23 -8.52 11.08 -6.83
CA MET A 23 -9.44 11.62 -5.82
C MET A 23 -8.76 11.85 -4.47
N VAL A 24 -7.80 11.01 -4.07
CA VAL A 24 -7.00 11.23 -2.85
C VAL A 24 -6.15 12.48 -3.00
N GLY A 25 -5.48 12.66 -4.15
CA GLY A 25 -4.69 13.86 -4.43
C GLY A 25 -5.52 15.14 -4.37
N ASP A 26 -6.67 15.16 -5.06
CA ASP A 26 -7.59 16.29 -5.03
C ASP A 26 -8.03 16.63 -3.60
N LYS A 27 -8.39 15.61 -2.81
CA LYS A 27 -8.78 15.82 -1.40
C LYS A 27 -7.66 16.37 -0.53
N LEU A 28 -6.41 15.97 -0.75
CA LEU A 28 -5.26 16.51 -0.02
C LEU A 28 -5.02 17.98 -0.38
N ILE A 29 -5.21 18.37 -1.63
CA ILE A 29 -5.09 19.75 -2.11
C ILE A 29 -6.28 20.58 -1.63
N ASP A 30 -7.52 20.13 -1.82
CA ASP A 30 -8.74 20.84 -1.42
C ASP A 30 -8.78 21.16 0.09
N ASN A 31 -8.18 20.30 0.91
CA ASN A 31 -8.09 20.51 2.35
C ASN A 31 -6.85 21.30 2.78
N GLY A 32 -6.06 21.83 1.84
CA GLY A 32 -4.90 22.65 2.12
C GLY A 32 -3.75 21.89 2.80
N ILE A 33 -3.70 20.56 2.67
CA ILE A 33 -2.63 19.73 3.26
C ILE A 33 -1.37 19.83 2.40
N TYR A 34 -1.55 19.88 1.08
CA TYR A 34 -0.49 20.05 0.10
C TYR A 34 -0.94 20.96 -1.04
N ASP A 35 -0.04 21.76 -1.61
CA ASP A 35 -0.29 22.52 -2.83
C ASP A 35 -0.23 21.63 -4.08
N ASN A 36 0.61 20.60 -4.05
CA ASN A 36 0.79 19.63 -5.13
C ASN A 36 1.01 18.24 -4.55
N VAL A 37 0.47 17.23 -5.22
CA VAL A 37 0.63 15.81 -4.82
C VAL A 37 1.20 15.01 -5.99
N VAL A 38 2.22 14.22 -5.71
CA VAL A 38 2.83 13.27 -6.66
C VAL A 38 2.73 11.86 -6.10
N PHE A 39 2.12 10.97 -6.86
CA PHE A 39 2.11 9.54 -6.55
C PHE A 39 3.08 8.77 -7.46
N SER A 40 3.79 7.81 -6.89
CA SER A 40 4.53 6.80 -7.63
C SER A 40 4.02 5.42 -7.25
N ASN A 41 3.51 4.69 -8.23
CA ASN A 41 2.92 3.38 -8.00
C ASN A 41 3.98 2.29 -8.04
N CYS A 42 4.05 1.48 -6.98
CA CYS A 42 4.95 0.32 -6.84
C CYS A 42 4.18 -0.97 -6.57
N GLY A 43 2.84 -0.95 -6.72
CA GLY A 43 1.99 -2.10 -6.42
C GLY A 43 2.16 -3.23 -7.41
N VAL A 44 2.33 -4.45 -6.88
CA VAL A 44 2.37 -5.69 -7.68
C VAL A 44 1.22 -6.59 -7.25
N GLY A 45 0.27 -6.82 -8.18
CA GLY A 45 -0.94 -7.57 -7.89
C GLY A 45 -0.70 -9.02 -7.49
N GLY A 46 -1.51 -9.55 -6.55
CA GLY A 46 -1.52 -10.96 -6.17
C GLY A 46 -0.34 -11.41 -5.30
N LYS A 47 0.48 -10.49 -4.79
CA LYS A 47 1.66 -10.81 -3.96
C LYS A 47 1.33 -10.79 -2.47
N ASN A 48 1.86 -11.78 -1.73
CA ASN A 48 1.86 -11.77 -0.27
C ASN A 48 3.06 -10.96 0.25
N ILE A 49 3.05 -10.61 1.55
CA ILE A 49 4.09 -9.78 2.16
C ILE A 49 5.50 -10.38 2.00
N SER A 50 5.66 -11.69 2.13
CA SER A 50 6.95 -12.36 1.97
C SER A 50 7.48 -12.30 0.53
N GLU A 51 6.60 -12.22 -0.47
CA GLU A 51 7.00 -12.02 -1.87
C GLU A 51 7.38 -10.57 -2.16
N LEU A 52 6.74 -9.60 -1.47
CA LEU A 52 7.10 -8.19 -1.59
C LEU A 52 8.52 -7.91 -1.07
N ASN A 53 8.99 -8.69 -0.09
CA ASN A 53 10.35 -8.60 0.47
C ASN A 53 11.45 -9.14 -0.45
N ARG A 54 11.10 -9.67 -1.63
CA ARG A 54 12.05 -10.32 -2.54
C ARG A 54 12.33 -9.48 -3.78
N GLU A 55 13.51 -9.74 -4.34
CA GLU A 55 13.85 -9.22 -5.65
C GLU A 55 12.93 -9.81 -6.76
N PRO A 56 12.62 -9.05 -7.79
CA PRO A 56 12.98 -7.64 -8.02
C PRO A 56 12.00 -6.63 -7.39
N ILE A 57 10.98 -7.09 -6.62
CA ILE A 57 9.87 -6.24 -6.16
C ILE A 57 10.36 -5.20 -5.17
N ILE A 58 11.14 -5.62 -4.18
CA ILE A 58 11.63 -4.70 -3.15
C ILE A 58 12.58 -3.65 -3.72
N SER A 59 13.46 -4.03 -4.65
CA SER A 59 14.33 -3.07 -5.35
C SER A 59 13.55 -2.07 -6.19
N PHE A 60 12.42 -2.47 -6.76
CA PHE A 60 11.57 -1.55 -7.49
C PHE A 60 11.02 -0.44 -6.58
N LEU A 61 10.53 -0.78 -5.37
CA LEU A 61 10.10 0.20 -4.39
C LEU A 61 11.25 1.12 -3.95
N ILE A 62 12.40 0.55 -3.59
CA ILE A 62 13.58 1.30 -3.15
C ILE A 62 14.07 2.28 -4.24
N ASN A 63 14.12 1.84 -5.49
CA ASN A 63 14.54 2.68 -6.60
C ASN A 63 13.53 3.80 -6.89
N ASN A 64 12.23 3.55 -6.77
CA ASN A 64 11.21 4.59 -6.85
C ASN A 64 11.37 5.63 -5.75
N TYR A 65 11.58 5.21 -4.50
CA TYR A 65 11.83 6.12 -3.38
C TYR A 65 13.04 7.02 -3.66
N LYS A 66 14.18 6.43 -4.05
CA LYS A 66 15.40 7.17 -4.38
C LYS A 66 15.18 8.17 -5.53
N SER A 67 14.46 7.75 -6.56
CA SER A 67 14.14 8.62 -7.70
C SER A 67 13.24 9.80 -7.30
N LEU A 68 12.23 9.57 -6.46
CA LEU A 68 11.37 10.64 -5.94
C LEU A 68 12.15 11.61 -5.05
N THR A 69 12.95 11.09 -4.12
CA THR A 69 13.77 11.90 -3.22
C THR A 69 14.75 12.75 -4.01
N ASN A 70 15.43 12.18 -5.01
CA ASN A 70 16.35 12.92 -5.88
C ASN A 70 15.66 14.02 -6.69
N LYS A 71 14.40 13.80 -7.10
CA LYS A 71 13.68 14.75 -7.93
C LYS A 71 12.95 15.84 -7.13
N PHE A 72 12.37 15.48 -5.98
CA PHE A 72 11.49 16.36 -5.20
C PHE A 72 12.07 16.72 -3.82
N GLY A 73 13.23 16.21 -3.45
CA GLY A 73 13.90 16.45 -2.17
C GLY A 73 13.37 15.61 -1.02
N LYS A 74 12.13 15.15 -1.07
CA LYS A 74 11.50 14.33 -0.01
C LYS A 74 10.41 13.41 -0.57
N VAL A 75 10.07 12.42 0.25
CA VAL A 75 8.86 11.60 0.11
C VAL A 75 8.14 11.64 1.46
N ASP A 76 6.86 11.99 1.47
CA ASP A 76 6.10 12.22 2.70
C ASP A 76 5.52 10.93 3.31
N GLY A 77 5.46 9.84 2.55
CA GLY A 77 5.00 8.56 3.09
C GLY A 77 4.77 7.47 2.05
N ILE A 78 4.56 6.26 2.55
CA ILE A 78 4.17 5.08 1.77
C ILE A 78 2.71 4.76 2.09
N LEU A 79 1.87 4.68 1.07
CA LEU A 79 0.49 4.21 1.19
C LEU A 79 0.48 2.71 0.92
N PHE A 80 0.37 1.90 1.99
CA PHE A 80 0.50 0.45 1.92
C PHE A 80 -0.88 -0.22 2.01
N HIS A 81 -1.28 -0.86 0.92
CA HIS A 81 -2.53 -1.60 0.82
C HIS A 81 -2.25 -3.01 0.31
N GLN A 82 -2.18 -3.98 1.24
CA GLN A 82 -1.90 -5.38 0.94
C GLN A 82 -2.33 -6.26 2.13
N GLY A 83 -2.90 -7.42 1.86
CA GLY A 83 -3.34 -8.38 2.87
C GLY A 83 -4.14 -9.54 2.27
N GLU A 84 -4.83 -9.33 1.16
CA GLU A 84 -5.73 -10.32 0.55
C GLU A 84 -5.00 -11.61 0.17
N SER A 85 -3.75 -11.51 -0.30
CA SER A 85 -2.90 -12.66 -0.63
C SER A 85 -2.34 -13.38 0.59
N ASP A 86 -2.41 -12.76 1.78
CA ASP A 86 -2.02 -13.35 3.06
C ASP A 86 -3.21 -13.96 3.82
N ASN A 87 -4.41 -13.88 3.26
CA ASN A 87 -5.62 -14.44 3.86
C ASN A 87 -5.66 -15.98 3.71
N ASN A 88 -4.76 -16.65 4.37
CA ASN A 88 -4.80 -18.08 4.67
C ASN A 88 -3.98 -18.37 5.93
N LEU A 89 -4.31 -19.42 6.65
CA LEU A 89 -3.80 -19.71 7.98
C LEU A 89 -2.27 -19.63 8.08
N SER A 90 -1.56 -20.21 7.11
CA SER A 90 -0.08 -20.27 7.15
C SER A 90 0.59 -18.92 6.91
N ARG A 91 0.03 -18.10 6.05
CA ARG A 91 0.55 -16.76 5.71
C ARG A 91 0.14 -15.72 6.74
N THR A 92 -1.11 -15.75 7.21
CA THR A 92 -1.61 -14.88 8.26
C THR A 92 -0.70 -14.93 9.50
N ARG A 93 -0.35 -16.13 9.97
CA ARG A 93 0.54 -16.31 11.14
C ARG A 93 1.96 -15.75 10.93
N LYS A 94 2.41 -15.60 9.70
CA LYS A 94 3.73 -15.06 9.36
C LYS A 94 3.70 -13.56 9.04
N TYR A 95 2.52 -12.98 8.84
CA TYR A 95 2.37 -11.61 8.35
C TYR A 95 3.13 -10.59 9.18
N TYR A 96 3.02 -10.68 10.52
CA TYR A 96 3.73 -9.77 11.43
C TYR A 96 5.25 -9.83 11.21
N ILE A 97 5.84 -11.03 11.25
CA ILE A 97 7.29 -11.22 11.11
C ILE A 97 7.77 -10.76 9.73
N GLU A 98 7.02 -11.08 8.68
CA GLU A 98 7.38 -10.67 7.32
C GLU A 98 7.24 -9.16 7.12
N PHE A 99 6.27 -8.51 7.79
CA PHE A 99 6.14 -7.05 7.77
C PHE A 99 7.30 -6.38 8.54
N VAL A 100 7.72 -6.94 9.68
CA VAL A 100 8.91 -6.44 10.39
C VAL A 100 10.16 -6.53 9.52
N LYS A 101 10.37 -7.63 8.80
CA LYS A 101 11.46 -7.74 7.81
C LYS A 101 11.35 -6.66 6.71
N PHE A 102 10.15 -6.35 6.24
CA PHE A 102 9.94 -5.27 5.30
C PHE A 102 10.43 -3.93 5.85
N LEU A 103 10.11 -3.62 7.11
CA LEU A 103 10.59 -2.41 7.80
C LEU A 103 12.12 -2.39 7.90
N GLU A 104 12.74 -3.52 8.27
CA GLU A 104 14.19 -3.66 8.36
C GLU A 104 14.86 -3.39 7.00
N ILE A 105 14.33 -3.98 5.91
CA ILE A 105 14.85 -3.74 4.56
C ILE A 105 14.73 -2.26 4.18
N LEU A 106 13.61 -1.61 4.48
CA LEU A 106 13.44 -0.18 4.22
C LEU A 106 14.46 0.64 5.00
N LYS A 107 14.62 0.37 6.29
CA LYS A 107 15.59 1.06 7.17
C LYS A 107 17.01 0.88 6.69
N ASP A 108 17.43 -0.32 6.31
CA ASP A 108 18.76 -0.62 5.78
C ASP A 108 19.06 0.14 4.47
N ASN A 109 18.01 0.58 3.77
CA ASN A 109 18.11 1.40 2.56
C ASN A 109 17.87 2.90 2.82
N GLY A 110 17.86 3.33 4.09
CA GLY A 110 17.67 4.73 4.48
C GLY A 110 16.24 5.25 4.28
N ILE A 111 15.24 4.36 4.28
CA ILE A 111 13.83 4.72 4.11
C ILE A 111 13.14 4.67 5.46
N GLU A 112 13.10 5.81 6.14
CA GLU A 112 12.49 6.00 7.46
C GLU A 112 11.39 7.06 7.39
N ILE A 113 10.34 6.78 6.62
CA ILE A 113 9.19 7.67 6.39
C ILE A 113 7.89 7.00 6.83
N PRO A 114 6.83 7.75 7.15
CA PRO A 114 5.56 7.18 7.57
C PRO A 114 4.99 6.16 6.58
N ILE A 115 4.51 5.03 7.09
CA ILE A 115 3.82 4.00 6.31
C ILE A 115 2.36 3.97 6.74
N TYR A 116 1.46 4.40 5.88
CA TYR A 116 0.01 4.37 6.14
C TYR A 116 -0.53 2.99 5.77
N LEU A 117 -0.61 2.13 6.79
CA LEU A 117 -1.03 0.74 6.63
C LEU A 117 -2.56 0.62 6.57
N SER A 118 -3.08 0.26 5.41
CA SER A 118 -4.49 -0.10 5.27
C SER A 118 -4.77 -1.45 5.94
N ARG A 119 -5.93 -1.57 6.60
CA ARG A 119 -6.42 -2.86 7.06
C ARG A 119 -7.24 -3.49 5.97
N VAL A 120 -6.75 -4.61 5.47
CA VAL A 120 -7.35 -5.34 4.36
C VAL A 120 -7.00 -6.82 4.46
N SER A 121 -7.97 -7.66 4.24
CA SER A 121 -7.78 -9.11 4.23
C SER A 121 -8.63 -9.80 3.17
N SER A 122 -9.75 -9.22 2.76
CA SER A 122 -10.72 -9.91 1.93
C SER A 122 -10.70 -9.50 0.47
N CYS A 123 -10.94 -10.50 -0.36
CA CYS A 123 -11.37 -10.36 -1.73
C CYS A 123 -12.71 -11.08 -1.81
N GLU A 124 -13.84 -10.34 -1.72
CA GLU A 124 -15.19 -10.83 -1.44
C GLU A 124 -15.60 -12.10 -2.20
N LYS A 125 -15.16 -12.27 -3.43
CA LYS A 125 -15.47 -13.47 -4.22
C LYS A 125 -14.60 -14.68 -3.87
N LYS A 126 -13.42 -14.47 -3.30
CA LYS A 126 -12.43 -15.51 -3.05
C LYS A 126 -12.25 -15.81 -1.58
N THR A 127 -12.28 -14.79 -0.74
CA THR A 127 -12.02 -14.92 0.69
C THR A 127 -12.96 -14.05 1.50
N LYS A 128 -13.37 -14.55 2.68
CA LYS A 128 -14.06 -13.74 3.69
C LYS A 128 -13.05 -12.88 4.46
N THR A 129 -13.54 -11.86 5.17
CA THR A 129 -12.73 -11.07 6.09
C THR A 129 -12.01 -11.99 7.08
N ASN A 130 -10.70 -11.82 7.19
CA ASN A 130 -9.85 -12.51 8.14
C ASN A 130 -9.55 -11.58 9.31
N TYR A 131 -10.30 -11.72 10.39
CA TYR A 131 -10.15 -10.87 11.58
C TYR A 131 -8.77 -11.03 12.23
N GLU A 132 -8.18 -12.22 12.23
CA GLU A 132 -6.82 -12.45 12.74
C GLU A 132 -5.78 -11.59 11.98
N LEU A 133 -5.90 -11.53 10.65
CA LEU A 133 -5.00 -10.67 9.84
C LEU A 133 -5.23 -9.18 10.12
N ILE A 134 -6.48 -8.75 10.26
CA ILE A 134 -6.82 -7.37 10.65
C ILE A 134 -6.23 -7.03 12.02
N ASP A 135 -6.31 -7.94 12.99
CA ASP A 135 -5.74 -7.74 14.32
C ASP A 135 -4.22 -7.65 14.28
N ILE A 136 -3.56 -8.44 13.44
CA ILE A 136 -2.12 -8.34 13.20
C ILE A 136 -1.75 -6.98 12.58
N GLN A 137 -2.52 -6.49 11.61
CA GLN A 137 -2.31 -5.16 11.02
C GLN A 137 -2.51 -4.05 12.07
N ASN A 138 -3.53 -4.16 12.93
CA ASN A 138 -3.71 -3.24 14.05
C ASN A 138 -2.55 -3.31 15.06
N LYS A 139 -2.04 -4.51 15.33
CA LYS A 139 -0.88 -4.71 16.20
C LYS A 139 0.36 -4.01 15.64
N LEU A 140 0.65 -4.15 14.35
CA LEU A 140 1.76 -3.44 13.69
C LEU A 140 1.62 -1.91 13.83
N ILE A 141 0.41 -1.37 13.66
CA ILE A 141 0.13 0.06 13.85
C ILE A 141 0.43 0.53 15.28
N ASN A 142 0.16 -0.33 16.27
CA ASN A 142 0.37 0.01 17.68
C ASN A 142 1.85 -0.17 18.11
N ASP A 143 2.55 -1.16 17.56
CA ASP A 143 3.90 -1.51 17.95
C ASP A 143 4.98 -0.59 17.33
N PHE A 144 4.70 0.02 16.18
CA PHE A 144 5.68 0.82 15.43
C PHE A 144 5.19 2.23 15.16
N GLU A 145 5.83 3.23 15.73
CA GLU A 145 5.48 4.64 15.55
C GLU A 145 5.51 5.09 14.07
N ILE A 146 6.38 4.52 13.27
CA ILE A 146 6.51 4.82 11.84
C ILE A 146 5.29 4.32 11.04
N ILE A 147 4.54 3.35 11.57
CA ILE A 147 3.33 2.84 10.93
C ILE A 147 2.13 3.67 11.38
N LYS A 148 1.46 4.29 10.44
CA LYS A 148 0.25 5.10 10.66
C LYS A 148 -1.00 4.33 10.22
N LYS A 149 -2.09 4.59 10.90
CA LYS A 149 -3.39 3.97 10.63
C LYS A 149 -3.95 4.44 9.29
N GLY A 150 -3.98 3.54 8.30
CA GLY A 150 -4.69 3.72 7.04
C GLY A 150 -6.19 3.34 7.13
N PRO A 151 -6.93 3.34 6.03
CA PRO A 151 -8.33 2.93 6.00
C PRO A 151 -8.50 1.44 6.30
N ASN A 152 -9.69 1.06 6.81
CA ASN A 152 -10.12 -0.34 6.83
C ASN A 152 -10.99 -0.60 5.60
N THR A 153 -10.39 -1.15 4.56
CA THR A 153 -11.06 -1.35 3.28
C THR A 153 -11.92 -2.62 3.24
N ASP A 154 -11.80 -3.51 4.23
CA ASP A 154 -12.73 -4.63 4.39
C ASP A 154 -14.15 -4.19 4.78
N LEU A 155 -14.33 -2.95 5.25
CA LEU A 155 -15.65 -2.35 5.48
C LEU A 155 -16.35 -1.89 4.20
N LEU A 156 -15.61 -1.77 3.10
CA LEU A 156 -16.14 -1.35 1.80
C LEU A 156 -16.56 -2.60 1.02
N VAL A 157 -17.79 -3.05 1.24
CA VAL A 157 -18.34 -4.27 0.65
C VAL A 157 -19.39 -3.97 -0.43
N GLY A 158 -19.59 -4.94 -1.33
CA GLY A 158 -20.60 -4.88 -2.38
C GLY A 158 -20.18 -4.13 -3.64
N LYS A 159 -21.03 -4.28 -4.68
CA LYS A 159 -20.76 -3.77 -6.04
C LYS A 159 -20.57 -2.26 -6.14
N LYS A 160 -21.07 -1.52 -5.14
CA LYS A 160 -20.90 -0.06 -5.08
C LYS A 160 -19.43 0.34 -4.88
N TYR A 161 -18.67 -0.47 -4.16
CA TYR A 161 -17.29 -0.15 -3.76
C TYR A 161 -16.25 -1.06 -4.42
N ARG A 162 -16.63 -2.29 -4.81
CA ARG A 162 -15.69 -3.28 -5.32
C ARG A 162 -16.04 -3.77 -6.70
N HIS A 163 -15.09 -3.65 -7.61
CA HIS A 163 -15.20 -4.21 -8.94
C HIS A 163 -14.74 -5.69 -8.92
N TYR A 164 -15.58 -6.59 -9.40
CA TYR A 164 -15.37 -8.05 -9.31
C TYR A 164 -15.12 -8.58 -7.88
N GLY A 165 -15.51 -7.82 -6.85
CA GLY A 165 -15.43 -8.23 -5.45
C GLY A 165 -14.03 -8.15 -4.82
N CYS A 166 -12.99 -7.71 -5.54
CA CYS A 166 -11.64 -7.56 -5.00
C CYS A 166 -11.13 -6.12 -5.09
N HIS A 167 -11.30 -5.47 -6.24
CA HIS A 167 -10.71 -4.17 -6.54
C HIS A 167 -11.72 -3.05 -6.35
N PHE A 168 -11.22 -1.89 -5.95
CA PHE A 168 -11.97 -0.65 -5.79
C PHE A 168 -12.02 0.12 -7.09
#